data_1cb72bd8e609e6dbc0749b46797ac203
#
_entry.id   1cb72bd8e609e6dbc0749b46797ac203
#
_cell.length_a   1.000
_cell.length_b   1.000
_cell.length_c   1.000
_cell.angle_alpha   90.00
_cell.angle_beta   90.00
_cell.angle_gamma   90.00
#
_symmetry.space_group_name_H-M   'P 1'
#
loop_
_entity.id
_entity.type
_entity.pdbx_description
1 polymer ?
#
loop_
_entity_poly.entity_id
_entity_poly.type
_entity_poly.pdbx_seq_one_letter_code
_entity_poly.pdbx_strand_id
1 'polypeptide(L)'
;MADKKQIKSALISVFHKDGLEEILKELNNNGVKLLSTGGTQKFIQELGYECAAVEDLTSYPSILGGRVKTLHPKVFGGILNRRDNESDQQQIAQYDIPEIDLVIVDLYPFEETVASGADESAIIEKIDIGGISLIRAAAKNYNDVVIVASKAQYKPLVNALKENGNAETTLAQRRWFAKEAFAVSSAYDSHIFNYFDENENSALRLAVNGSKSLRYGENPHQKGFYFGDFDAMFTQLHGKEISYNNLLDIDAAVNLINDFDETTFVIMKHNNACGLASREKLVDAFNAALAGDPVSAFGGVHVTNREIDAATAVEMNKVFIEVCIAPGYTDEALAILKQKKNRVILVMKDFKVPAIQCRTVLNGALVQERDTHVETPEELQQCTTKGVTPEQVADLLFANKVVKHSKSNSIVLAKNKMLIASGVGETSRVDALKHAIEKAHNFKHNLHGAVMASDAFFPFADCVEIAHKEGVDAVIQPGGSVRDGESIDYCNNNGVAMVMTGYRHFKH
;
A
#
# COMPACT_ATOMS: atom_id res chain seq x y z
N MET A 1 7.63 -24.20 35.11
CA MET A 1 6.20 -24.52 35.22
C MET A 1 5.35 -23.34 35.74
N ALA A 2 5.92 -22.16 35.97
CA ALA A 2 5.21 -21.03 36.57
C ALA A 2 4.48 -20.08 35.64
N ASP A 3 4.47 -20.36 34.33
CA ASP A 3 4.00 -19.38 33.32
C ASP A 3 2.61 -19.67 32.76
N LYS A 4 2.00 -20.80 33.10
CA LYS A 4 0.66 -21.14 32.62
C LYS A 4 -0.42 -20.62 33.57
N LYS A 5 -1.46 -20.01 33.00
CA LYS A 5 -2.67 -19.58 33.73
C LYS A 5 -3.90 -20.20 33.08
N GLN A 6 -4.79 -20.71 33.90
CA GLN A 6 -6.07 -21.26 33.47
C GLN A 6 -7.12 -20.17 33.35
N ILE A 7 -7.85 -20.16 32.24
CA ILE A 7 -9.04 -19.33 32.03
C ILE A 7 -10.21 -20.02 32.70
N LYS A 8 -10.79 -19.39 33.73
CA LYS A 8 -11.98 -19.88 34.47
C LYS A 8 -13.22 -19.05 34.11
N SER A 9 -13.01 -17.81 33.66
CA SER A 9 -14.09 -16.90 33.30
C SER A 9 -13.72 -16.08 32.03
N ALA A 10 -14.71 -15.79 31.22
CA ALA A 10 -14.52 -15.02 29.98
C ALA A 10 -15.61 -13.96 29.83
N LEU A 11 -15.22 -12.72 29.61
CA LEU A 11 -16.09 -11.62 29.18
C LEU A 11 -16.03 -11.51 27.65
N ILE A 12 -17.17 -11.68 26.98
CA ILE A 12 -17.27 -11.66 25.53
C ILE A 12 -18.27 -10.57 25.12
N SER A 13 -17.79 -9.55 24.40
CA SER A 13 -18.63 -8.45 23.92
C SER A 13 -18.15 -8.02 22.55
N VAL A 14 -18.77 -8.53 21.48
CA VAL A 14 -18.34 -8.32 20.11
C VAL A 14 -19.47 -7.78 19.24
N PHE A 15 -19.08 -6.93 18.28
CA PHE A 15 -19.98 -6.46 17.23
C PHE A 15 -20.20 -7.56 16.18
N HIS A 16 -19.11 -8.17 15.68
CA HIS A 16 -19.14 -9.27 14.73
C HIS A 16 -19.10 -10.62 15.45
N LYS A 17 -20.04 -11.51 15.17
CA LYS A 17 -20.22 -12.77 15.90
C LYS A 17 -19.70 -14.00 15.14
N ASP A 18 -19.46 -13.84 13.85
CA ASP A 18 -18.94 -14.89 12.99
C ASP A 18 -17.55 -15.37 13.45
N GLY A 19 -17.38 -16.67 13.54
CA GLY A 19 -16.15 -17.33 14.00
C GLY A 19 -16.02 -17.49 15.53
N LEU A 20 -17.02 -17.05 16.33
CA LEU A 20 -17.02 -17.28 17.77
C LEU A 20 -17.33 -18.72 18.16
N GLU A 21 -18.01 -19.49 17.34
CA GLU A 21 -18.56 -20.80 17.66
C GLU A 21 -17.46 -21.78 18.12
N GLU A 22 -16.31 -21.79 17.45
CA GLU A 22 -15.20 -22.68 17.79
C GLU A 22 -14.60 -22.29 19.15
N ILE A 23 -14.45 -21.00 19.42
CA ILE A 23 -13.97 -20.50 20.71
C ILE A 23 -14.94 -20.86 21.83
N LEU A 24 -16.24 -20.59 21.66
CA LEU A 24 -17.26 -20.88 22.64
C LEU A 24 -17.31 -22.37 22.98
N LYS A 25 -17.21 -23.23 21.95
CA LYS A 25 -17.14 -24.68 22.13
C LYS A 25 -15.94 -25.09 22.99
N GLU A 26 -14.76 -24.52 22.70
CA GLU A 26 -13.54 -24.82 23.44
C GLU A 26 -13.60 -24.34 24.89
N LEU A 27 -14.12 -23.13 25.12
CA LEU A 27 -14.29 -22.59 26.47
C LEU A 27 -15.31 -23.40 27.27
N ASN A 28 -16.45 -23.74 26.67
CA ASN A 28 -17.49 -24.53 27.33
C ASN A 28 -17.02 -25.95 27.71
N ASN A 29 -16.26 -26.61 26.79
CA ASN A 29 -15.69 -27.94 27.05
C ASN A 29 -14.74 -27.94 28.23
N ASN A 30 -14.17 -26.81 28.58
CA ASN A 30 -13.26 -26.65 29.74
C ASN A 30 -13.94 -26.00 30.96
N GLY A 31 -15.26 -25.86 30.96
CA GLY A 31 -16.05 -25.36 32.08
C GLY A 31 -15.84 -23.87 32.37
N VAL A 32 -15.42 -23.06 31.37
CA VAL A 32 -15.23 -21.62 31.52
C VAL A 32 -16.57 -20.92 31.68
N LYS A 33 -16.73 -20.09 32.70
CA LYS A 33 -17.92 -19.26 32.92
C LYS A 33 -17.96 -18.12 31.92
N LEU A 34 -19.08 -17.98 31.19
CA LEU A 34 -19.24 -16.95 30.16
C LEU A 34 -20.06 -15.77 30.71
N LEU A 35 -19.54 -14.57 30.49
CA LEU A 35 -20.16 -13.27 30.76
C LEU A 35 -20.30 -12.51 29.46
N SER A 36 -21.44 -11.84 29.23
CA SER A 36 -21.64 -11.07 28.01
C SER A 36 -22.68 -9.97 28.17
N THR A 37 -22.85 -9.17 27.11
CA THR A 37 -23.83 -8.10 27.05
C THR A 37 -24.72 -8.23 25.84
N GLY A 38 -25.99 -7.86 25.95
CA GLY A 38 -26.92 -7.62 24.87
C GLY A 38 -26.93 -8.68 23.76
N GLY A 39 -26.66 -8.26 22.52
CA GLY A 39 -26.76 -9.15 21.35
C GLY A 39 -25.72 -10.29 21.33
N THR A 40 -24.56 -10.13 21.97
CA THR A 40 -23.56 -11.22 22.08
C THR A 40 -24.03 -12.27 23.09
N GLN A 41 -24.61 -11.87 24.21
CA GLN A 41 -25.21 -12.81 25.16
C GLN A 41 -26.30 -13.66 24.51
N LYS A 42 -27.22 -13.02 23.80
CA LYS A 42 -28.29 -13.71 23.07
C LYS A 42 -27.72 -14.73 22.07
N PHE A 43 -26.72 -14.35 21.28
CA PHE A 43 -26.06 -15.26 20.36
C PHE A 43 -25.43 -16.48 21.06
N ILE A 44 -24.73 -16.29 22.19
CA ILE A 44 -24.14 -17.38 22.96
C ILE A 44 -25.20 -18.33 23.48
N GLN A 45 -26.34 -17.80 23.98
CA GLN A 45 -27.47 -18.59 24.49
C GLN A 45 -28.20 -19.35 23.36
N GLU A 46 -28.32 -18.76 22.16
CA GLU A 46 -28.91 -19.41 20.99
C GLU A 46 -28.07 -20.62 20.53
N LEU A 47 -26.78 -20.61 20.78
CA LEU A 47 -25.90 -21.77 20.56
C LEU A 47 -26.00 -22.83 21.66
N GLY A 48 -26.82 -22.61 22.70
CA GLY A 48 -27.06 -23.55 23.77
C GLY A 48 -26.06 -23.47 24.95
N TYR A 49 -25.27 -22.41 25.05
CA TYR A 49 -24.32 -22.22 26.16
C TYR A 49 -24.90 -21.30 27.23
N GLU A 50 -24.61 -21.63 28.50
CA GLU A 50 -24.91 -20.75 29.59
C GLU A 50 -24.05 -19.48 29.53
N CYS A 51 -24.68 -18.31 29.68
CA CYS A 51 -24.01 -17.02 29.63
C CYS A 51 -24.72 -16.03 30.57
N ALA A 52 -24.01 -15.56 31.58
CA ALA A 52 -24.51 -14.55 32.51
C ALA A 52 -24.46 -13.16 31.87
N ALA A 53 -25.43 -12.31 32.23
CA ALA A 53 -25.41 -10.91 31.82
C ALA A 53 -24.39 -10.11 32.66
N VAL A 54 -23.73 -9.15 32.06
CA VAL A 54 -22.88 -8.20 32.82
C VAL A 54 -23.73 -7.36 33.76
N GLU A 55 -24.96 -7.09 33.41
CA GLU A 55 -25.94 -6.38 34.26
C GLU A 55 -26.21 -7.13 35.54
N ASP A 56 -26.24 -8.46 35.55
CA ASP A 56 -26.39 -9.28 36.76
C ASP A 56 -25.17 -9.16 37.68
N LEU A 57 -23.96 -9.15 37.06
CA LEU A 57 -22.72 -8.98 37.82
C LEU A 57 -22.60 -7.59 38.44
N THR A 58 -22.97 -6.55 37.70
CA THR A 58 -22.82 -5.16 38.13
C THR A 58 -23.99 -4.70 39.04
N SER A 59 -25.13 -5.39 38.96
CA SER A 59 -26.40 -4.97 39.55
C SER A 59 -26.82 -3.57 39.04
N TYR A 60 -26.39 -3.22 37.82
CA TYR A 60 -26.64 -1.92 37.18
C TYR A 60 -27.16 -2.10 35.77
N PRO A 61 -28.26 -1.43 35.40
CA PRO A 61 -28.83 -1.58 34.06
C PRO A 61 -27.93 -0.93 32.99
N SER A 62 -28.07 -1.41 31.74
CA SER A 62 -27.53 -0.70 30.58
C SER A 62 -28.28 0.62 30.39
N ILE A 63 -27.58 1.75 30.41
CA ILE A 63 -28.16 3.09 30.31
C ILE A 63 -27.62 3.88 29.11
N LEU A 64 -28.21 5.04 28.83
CA LEU A 64 -27.80 5.94 27.77
C LEU A 64 -27.76 5.25 26.39
N GLY A 65 -28.80 4.47 26.08
CA GLY A 65 -28.84 3.74 24.80
C GLY A 65 -27.80 2.64 24.66
N GLY A 66 -27.21 2.20 25.81
CA GLY A 66 -26.17 1.15 25.82
C GLY A 66 -24.75 1.67 25.79
N ARG A 67 -24.53 2.99 25.82
CA ARG A 67 -23.18 3.57 25.89
C ARG A 67 -22.45 3.27 27.21
N VAL A 68 -23.23 2.97 28.28
CA VAL A 68 -22.70 2.58 29.60
C VAL A 68 -23.27 1.22 29.98
N LYS A 69 -22.45 0.18 29.90
CA LYS A 69 -22.77 -1.21 30.23
C LYS A 69 -21.66 -1.84 31.06
N THR A 70 -20.44 -1.82 30.49
CA THR A 70 -19.25 -2.49 31.03
C THR A 70 -18.34 -1.56 31.81
N LEU A 71 -18.55 -0.25 31.74
CA LEU A 71 -17.77 0.76 32.49
C LEU A 71 -18.18 0.75 33.99
N HIS A 72 -17.81 -0.31 34.67
CA HIS A 72 -18.19 -0.53 36.09
C HIS A 72 -17.03 -1.08 36.90
N PRO A 73 -16.82 -0.67 38.15
CA PRO A 73 -15.73 -1.15 39.02
C PRO A 73 -15.65 -2.67 39.14
N LYS A 74 -16.77 -3.39 39.18
CA LYS A 74 -16.78 -4.87 39.25
C LYS A 74 -16.17 -5.50 38.00
N VAL A 75 -16.44 -4.94 36.82
CA VAL A 75 -15.86 -5.43 35.54
C VAL A 75 -14.38 -5.11 35.46
N PHE A 76 -14.00 -3.85 35.67
CA PHE A 76 -12.61 -3.42 35.59
C PHE A 76 -11.75 -3.96 36.73
N GLY A 77 -12.30 -4.08 37.91
CA GLY A 77 -11.65 -4.74 39.05
C GLY A 77 -11.37 -6.23 38.79
N GLY A 78 -12.35 -6.93 38.17
CA GLY A 78 -12.18 -8.31 37.74
C GLY A 78 -11.08 -8.54 36.75
N ILE A 79 -10.86 -7.56 35.84
CA ILE A 79 -9.81 -7.59 34.82
C ILE A 79 -8.46 -7.13 35.40
N LEU A 80 -8.43 -6.04 36.16
CA LEU A 80 -7.19 -5.33 36.54
C LEU A 80 -6.53 -5.82 37.81
N ASN A 81 -7.22 -6.62 38.66
CA ASN A 81 -6.62 -7.12 39.90
C ASN A 81 -5.41 -8.02 39.60
N ARG A 82 -4.34 -7.86 40.36
CA ARG A 82 -3.15 -8.67 40.28
C ARG A 82 -3.37 -9.92 41.14
N ARG A 83 -3.34 -11.10 40.54
CA ARG A 83 -3.68 -12.38 41.18
C ARG A 83 -2.71 -12.76 42.29
N ASP A 84 -1.49 -12.25 42.29
CA ASP A 84 -0.42 -12.48 43.26
C ASP A 84 -0.29 -11.36 44.30
N ASN A 85 -1.15 -10.33 44.26
CA ASN A 85 -1.11 -9.20 45.16
C ASN A 85 -2.15 -9.35 46.26
N GLU A 86 -1.71 -9.51 47.49
CA GLU A 86 -2.59 -9.77 48.66
C GLU A 86 -3.59 -8.63 48.87
N SER A 87 -3.19 -7.37 48.72
CA SER A 87 -4.09 -6.23 48.88
C SER A 87 -5.18 -6.22 47.82
N ASP A 88 -4.85 -6.58 46.57
CA ASP A 88 -5.85 -6.65 45.49
C ASP A 88 -6.85 -7.79 45.82
N GLN A 89 -6.36 -8.95 46.30
CA GLN A 89 -7.20 -10.09 46.63
C GLN A 89 -8.16 -9.77 47.79
N GLN A 90 -7.70 -9.03 48.80
CA GLN A 90 -8.55 -8.57 49.90
C GLN A 90 -9.66 -7.62 49.38
N GLN A 91 -9.34 -6.71 48.50
CA GLN A 91 -10.30 -5.76 47.95
C GLN A 91 -11.34 -6.42 47.04
N ILE A 92 -10.94 -7.35 46.17
CA ILE A 92 -11.94 -8.03 45.32
C ILE A 92 -12.87 -8.91 46.16
N ALA A 93 -12.39 -9.51 47.25
CA ALA A 93 -13.23 -10.23 48.17
C ALA A 93 -14.18 -9.30 48.94
N GLN A 94 -13.67 -8.15 49.41
CA GLN A 94 -14.46 -7.15 50.14
C GLN A 94 -15.62 -6.59 49.29
N TYR A 95 -15.39 -6.34 47.97
CA TYR A 95 -16.37 -5.72 47.08
C TYR A 95 -17.12 -6.73 46.22
N ASP A 96 -16.98 -8.01 46.44
CA ASP A 96 -17.59 -9.10 45.69
C ASP A 96 -17.33 -8.93 44.15
N ILE A 97 -16.05 -8.83 43.79
CA ILE A 97 -15.59 -8.68 42.42
C ILE A 97 -15.09 -10.03 41.91
N PRO A 98 -15.74 -10.66 40.93
CA PRO A 98 -15.23 -11.90 40.32
C PRO A 98 -14.06 -11.62 39.42
N GLU A 99 -13.10 -12.54 39.40
CA GLU A 99 -11.99 -12.48 38.44
C GLU A 99 -12.46 -12.75 37.00
N ILE A 100 -11.90 -12.03 36.07
CA ILE A 100 -12.11 -12.20 34.63
C ILE A 100 -10.75 -12.53 34.00
N ASP A 101 -10.63 -13.73 33.43
CA ASP A 101 -9.35 -14.27 32.92
C ASP A 101 -9.18 -14.12 31.45
N LEU A 102 -10.29 -13.98 30.69
CA LEU A 102 -10.30 -13.77 29.26
C LEU A 102 -11.28 -12.64 28.90
N VAL A 103 -10.84 -11.75 28.05
CA VAL A 103 -11.68 -10.71 27.42
C VAL A 103 -11.64 -10.88 25.93
N ILE A 104 -12.80 -11.00 25.28
CA ILE A 104 -12.96 -11.03 23.83
C ILE A 104 -13.84 -9.85 23.43
N VAL A 105 -13.24 -8.88 22.75
CA VAL A 105 -13.90 -7.64 22.34
C VAL A 105 -13.41 -7.24 20.97
N ASP A 106 -14.32 -6.94 20.04
CA ASP A 106 -14.02 -6.18 18.84
C ASP A 106 -14.60 -4.76 18.94
N LEU A 107 -14.04 -3.84 18.19
CA LEU A 107 -14.46 -2.46 18.16
C LEU A 107 -15.54 -2.24 17.10
N TYR A 108 -16.32 -1.18 17.24
CA TYR A 108 -17.25 -0.75 16.19
C TYR A 108 -16.48 -0.39 14.90
N PRO A 109 -17.07 -0.64 13.72
CA PRO A 109 -16.40 -0.43 12.42
C PRO A 109 -16.33 1.05 12.05
N PHE A 110 -15.52 1.83 12.74
CA PHE A 110 -15.38 3.28 12.55
C PHE A 110 -14.88 3.61 11.13
N GLU A 111 -13.77 2.98 10.71
CA GLU A 111 -13.16 3.21 9.40
C GLU A 111 -14.12 2.88 8.24
N GLU A 112 -14.82 1.74 8.33
CA GLU A 112 -15.80 1.31 7.33
C GLU A 112 -16.96 2.29 7.26
N THR A 113 -17.39 2.84 8.41
CA THR A 113 -18.47 3.82 8.47
C THR A 113 -18.05 5.15 7.84
N VAL A 114 -16.83 5.61 8.10
CA VAL A 114 -16.27 6.80 7.43
C VAL A 114 -16.18 6.56 5.92
N ALA A 115 -15.61 5.43 5.50
CA ALA A 115 -15.45 5.08 4.09
C ALA A 115 -16.78 4.92 3.33
N SER A 116 -17.87 4.59 4.02
CA SER A 116 -19.20 4.50 3.42
C SER A 116 -19.84 5.86 3.09
N GLY A 117 -19.24 6.97 3.55
CA GLY A 117 -19.80 8.32 3.40
C GLY A 117 -21.03 8.56 4.29
N ALA A 118 -21.13 7.88 5.42
CA ALA A 118 -22.20 8.09 6.40
C ALA A 118 -22.17 9.53 6.95
N ASP A 119 -23.30 9.99 7.51
CA ASP A 119 -23.34 11.29 8.16
C ASP A 119 -22.49 11.32 9.45
N GLU A 120 -22.10 12.52 9.86
CA GLU A 120 -21.24 12.76 11.03
C GLU A 120 -21.80 12.10 12.30
N SER A 121 -23.13 12.19 12.53
CA SER A 121 -23.77 11.60 13.70
C SER A 121 -23.60 10.08 13.73
N ALA A 122 -23.77 9.41 12.60
CA ALA A 122 -23.57 7.96 12.48
C ALA A 122 -22.10 7.56 12.66
N ILE A 123 -21.16 8.38 12.17
CA ILE A 123 -19.72 8.16 12.37
C ILE A 123 -19.34 8.29 13.84
N ILE A 124 -19.77 9.36 14.51
CA ILE A 124 -19.47 9.61 15.92
C ILE A 124 -20.04 8.48 16.82
N GLU A 125 -21.22 7.92 16.50
CA GLU A 125 -21.77 6.77 17.23
C GLU A 125 -20.90 5.49 17.10
N LYS A 126 -19.97 5.44 16.17
CA LYS A 126 -19.02 4.33 16.03
C LYS A 126 -17.72 4.52 16.81
N ILE A 127 -17.57 5.63 17.54
CA ILE A 127 -16.44 5.79 18.47
C ILE A 127 -16.71 4.92 19.69
N ASP A 128 -15.97 3.82 19.80
CA ASP A 128 -16.14 2.84 20.88
C ASP A 128 -15.44 3.34 22.17
N ILE A 129 -16.21 3.44 23.25
CA ILE A 129 -15.70 3.84 24.55
C ILE A 129 -15.52 2.61 25.47
N GLY A 130 -16.49 1.72 25.50
CA GLY A 130 -16.50 0.57 26.40
C GLY A 130 -15.53 -0.52 25.96
N GLY A 131 -15.58 -0.90 24.69
CA GLY A 131 -14.72 -1.94 24.12
C GLY A 131 -13.24 -1.57 24.17
N ILE A 132 -12.90 -0.35 23.72
CA ILE A 132 -11.51 0.13 23.78
C ILE A 132 -10.95 0.14 25.20
N SER A 133 -11.78 0.51 26.18
CA SER A 133 -11.38 0.52 27.60
C SER A 133 -11.11 -0.88 28.13
N LEU A 134 -11.95 -1.87 27.77
CA LEU A 134 -11.76 -3.28 28.12
C LEU A 134 -10.49 -3.84 27.49
N ILE A 135 -10.24 -3.55 26.21
CA ILE A 135 -9.03 -3.96 25.48
C ILE A 135 -7.79 -3.48 26.21
N ARG A 136 -7.73 -2.20 26.57
CA ARG A 136 -6.58 -1.60 27.24
C ARG A 136 -6.39 -2.13 28.66
N ALA A 137 -7.48 -2.34 29.41
CA ALA A 137 -7.43 -2.88 30.76
C ALA A 137 -6.88 -4.31 30.78
N ALA A 138 -7.42 -5.19 29.93
CA ALA A 138 -6.97 -6.57 29.84
C ALA A 138 -5.53 -6.68 29.31
N ALA A 139 -5.16 -5.90 28.30
CA ALA A 139 -3.80 -5.85 27.79
C ALA A 139 -2.79 -5.36 28.84
N LYS A 140 -3.16 -4.40 29.68
CA LYS A 140 -2.32 -3.95 30.80
C LYS A 140 -2.04 -5.07 31.81
N ASN A 141 -3.04 -5.92 32.08
CA ASN A 141 -2.92 -7.02 33.06
C ASN A 141 -2.60 -8.38 32.36
N TYR A 142 -1.81 -8.37 31.29
CA TYR A 142 -1.48 -9.59 30.53
C TYR A 142 -0.79 -10.68 31.34
N ASN A 143 -0.24 -10.37 32.50
CA ASN A 143 0.31 -11.39 33.41
C ASN A 143 -0.77 -12.39 33.84
N ASP A 144 -2.00 -11.94 34.00
CA ASP A 144 -3.11 -12.71 34.51
C ASP A 144 -4.26 -12.91 33.53
N VAL A 145 -4.42 -12.02 32.53
CA VAL A 145 -5.58 -11.96 31.65
C VAL A 145 -5.19 -12.12 30.19
N VAL A 146 -5.99 -12.87 29.43
CA VAL A 146 -5.91 -12.94 27.97
C VAL A 146 -6.84 -11.90 27.37
N ILE A 147 -6.37 -11.18 26.35
CA ILE A 147 -7.19 -10.27 25.56
C ILE A 147 -7.21 -10.66 24.09
N VAL A 148 -8.39 -10.77 23.51
CA VAL A 148 -8.61 -10.95 22.08
C VAL A 148 -9.37 -9.74 21.58
N ALA A 149 -8.69 -8.91 20.79
CA ALA A 149 -9.18 -7.59 20.38
C ALA A 149 -9.67 -7.54 18.93
N SER A 150 -9.56 -8.64 18.19
CA SER A 150 -10.03 -8.74 16.81
C SER A 150 -10.27 -10.19 16.38
N LYS A 151 -11.08 -10.40 15.36
CA LYS A 151 -11.33 -11.72 14.73
C LYS A 151 -10.06 -12.42 14.25
N ALA A 152 -9.03 -11.67 13.80
CA ALA A 152 -7.76 -12.22 13.37
C ALA A 152 -7.06 -13.04 14.47
N GLN A 153 -7.41 -12.81 15.74
CA GLN A 153 -6.84 -13.48 16.91
C GLN A 153 -7.65 -14.71 17.36
N TYR A 154 -8.81 -15.00 16.75
CA TYR A 154 -9.67 -16.13 17.15
C TYR A 154 -8.96 -17.48 16.96
N LYS A 155 -8.43 -17.72 15.78
CA LYS A 155 -7.70 -18.96 15.50
C LYS A 155 -6.42 -19.12 16.33
N PRO A 156 -5.58 -18.08 16.54
CA PRO A 156 -4.50 -18.10 17.53
C PRO A 156 -4.95 -18.48 18.96
N LEU A 157 -6.10 -17.95 19.43
CA LEU A 157 -6.61 -18.32 20.75
C LEU A 157 -6.99 -19.81 20.79
N VAL A 158 -7.79 -20.29 19.84
CA VAL A 158 -8.20 -21.71 19.77
C VAL A 158 -6.98 -22.63 19.74
N ASN A 159 -5.98 -22.29 18.96
CA ASN A 159 -4.74 -23.07 18.88
C ASN A 159 -4.02 -23.10 20.23
N ALA A 160 -3.89 -21.95 20.90
CA ALA A 160 -3.26 -21.87 22.23
C ALA A 160 -4.00 -22.72 23.28
N LEU A 161 -5.34 -22.68 23.28
CA LEU A 161 -6.16 -23.48 24.21
C LEU A 161 -6.02 -24.98 23.96
N LYS A 162 -6.02 -25.40 22.70
CA LYS A 162 -5.84 -26.82 22.31
C LYS A 162 -4.42 -27.33 22.62
N GLU A 163 -3.40 -26.53 22.33
CA GLU A 163 -2.00 -26.86 22.59
C GLU A 163 -1.70 -27.05 24.07
N ASN A 164 -2.20 -26.15 24.90
CA ASN A 164 -1.92 -26.18 26.35
C ASN A 164 -2.85 -27.12 27.12
N GLY A 165 -4.08 -27.38 26.64
CA GLY A 165 -5.15 -28.07 27.35
C GLY A 165 -5.71 -27.26 28.52
N ASN A 166 -6.80 -27.75 29.14
CA ASN A 166 -7.42 -27.17 30.34
C ASN A 166 -7.72 -25.67 30.32
N ALA A 167 -7.97 -25.12 29.12
CA ALA A 167 -8.11 -23.68 28.88
C ALA A 167 -6.92 -22.86 29.45
N GLU A 168 -5.71 -23.36 29.34
CA GLU A 168 -4.50 -22.69 29.80
C GLU A 168 -3.84 -21.84 28.72
N THR A 169 -3.17 -20.77 29.15
CA THR A 169 -2.28 -19.95 28.29
C THR A 169 -0.95 -19.69 28.99
N THR A 170 0.12 -19.63 28.20
CA THR A 170 1.44 -19.23 28.70
C THR A 170 1.58 -17.72 28.80
N LEU A 171 2.53 -17.22 29.60
CA LEU A 171 2.84 -15.79 29.67
C LEU A 171 3.25 -15.22 28.31
N ALA A 172 4.02 -15.97 27.52
CA ALA A 172 4.43 -15.55 26.17
C ALA A 172 3.21 -15.34 25.25
N GLN A 173 2.23 -16.26 25.29
CA GLN A 173 0.98 -16.12 24.54
C GLN A 173 0.18 -14.91 25.00
N ARG A 174 -0.02 -14.71 26.32
CA ARG A 174 -0.72 -13.55 26.85
C ARG A 174 -0.04 -12.23 26.46
N ARG A 175 1.29 -12.17 26.53
CA ARG A 175 2.06 -11.01 26.09
C ARG A 175 1.89 -10.73 24.58
N TRP A 176 1.82 -11.77 23.75
CA TRP A 176 1.54 -11.64 22.33
C TRP A 176 0.14 -11.05 22.09
N PHE A 177 -0.89 -11.58 22.76
CA PHE A 177 -2.25 -11.05 22.67
C PHE A 177 -2.33 -9.58 23.13
N ALA A 178 -1.62 -9.22 24.19
CA ALA A 178 -1.56 -7.83 24.67
C ALA A 178 -0.90 -6.89 23.66
N LYS A 179 0.17 -7.34 22.99
CA LYS A 179 0.79 -6.58 21.89
C LYS A 179 -0.20 -6.35 20.74
N GLU A 180 -0.90 -7.40 20.31
CA GLU A 180 -1.91 -7.31 19.26
C GLU A 180 -3.10 -6.40 19.69
N ALA A 181 -3.50 -6.43 20.93
CA ALA A 181 -4.54 -5.56 21.46
C ALA A 181 -4.13 -4.08 21.41
N PHE A 182 -2.89 -3.75 21.75
CA PHE A 182 -2.39 -2.38 21.59
C PHE A 182 -2.19 -1.97 20.15
N ALA A 183 -1.90 -2.89 19.23
CA ALA A 183 -1.89 -2.60 17.81
C ALA A 183 -3.29 -2.19 17.31
N VAL A 184 -4.34 -2.93 17.72
CA VAL A 184 -5.74 -2.58 17.42
C VAL A 184 -6.10 -1.23 18.01
N SER A 185 -5.85 -1.00 19.29
CA SER A 185 -6.19 0.24 20.00
C SER A 185 -5.50 1.45 19.42
N SER A 186 -4.20 1.37 19.08
CA SER A 186 -3.45 2.49 18.52
C SER A 186 -3.87 2.81 17.09
N ALA A 187 -4.18 1.81 16.27
CA ALA A 187 -4.70 2.01 14.94
C ALA A 187 -6.07 2.71 14.99
N TYR A 188 -6.96 2.22 15.84
CA TYR A 188 -8.30 2.78 16.02
C TYR A 188 -8.26 4.27 16.41
N ASP A 189 -7.46 4.62 17.42
CA ASP A 189 -7.28 6.02 17.84
C ASP A 189 -6.64 6.88 16.73
N SER A 190 -5.74 6.30 15.93
CA SER A 190 -5.14 7.00 14.79
C SER A 190 -6.16 7.33 13.71
N HIS A 191 -7.09 6.41 13.41
CA HIS A 191 -8.16 6.66 12.43
C HIS A 191 -9.16 7.70 12.93
N ILE A 192 -9.51 7.67 14.22
CA ILE A 192 -10.37 8.69 14.83
C ILE A 192 -9.67 10.06 14.80
N PHE A 193 -8.39 10.12 15.18
CA PHE A 193 -7.60 11.35 15.11
C PHE A 193 -7.59 11.92 13.70
N ASN A 194 -7.27 11.10 12.68
CA ASN A 194 -7.22 11.54 11.30
C ASN A 194 -8.56 12.05 10.78
N TYR A 195 -9.68 11.47 11.25
CA TYR A 195 -11.02 11.97 10.92
C TYR A 195 -11.26 13.38 11.46
N PHE A 196 -10.87 13.66 12.71
CA PHE A 196 -11.04 14.98 13.33
C PHE A 196 -9.99 16.00 12.90
N ASP A 197 -8.77 15.56 12.52
CA ASP A 197 -7.72 16.45 12.03
C ASP A 197 -8.05 17.01 10.63
N GLU A 198 -8.95 16.33 9.91
CA GLU A 198 -9.41 16.69 8.56
C GLU A 198 -8.24 17.11 7.65
N ASN A 199 -8.07 18.41 7.43
CA ASN A 199 -7.01 18.97 6.59
C ASN A 199 -6.03 19.87 7.37
N GLU A 200 -6.09 19.90 8.69
CA GLU A 200 -5.20 20.72 9.51
C GLU A 200 -3.75 20.21 9.47
N ASN A 201 -3.56 18.92 9.23
CA ASN A 201 -2.25 18.25 9.20
C ASN A 201 -1.41 18.54 10.47
N SER A 202 -2.08 18.57 11.63
CA SER A 202 -1.47 18.92 12.91
C SER A 202 -0.47 17.85 13.39
N ALA A 203 -0.68 16.58 13.02
CA ALA A 203 0.24 15.48 13.31
C ALA A 203 0.07 14.31 12.33
N LEU A 204 1.18 13.70 11.96
CA LEU A 204 1.15 12.48 11.14
C LEU A 204 0.84 11.26 12.02
N ARG A 205 -0.23 10.55 11.69
CA ARG A 205 -0.63 9.27 12.28
C ARG A 205 -0.84 8.25 11.16
N LEU A 206 0.11 7.33 11.01
CA LEU A 206 0.02 6.23 10.06
C LEU A 206 -0.08 4.92 10.84
N ALA A 207 -1.19 4.21 10.66
CA ALA A 207 -1.40 2.88 11.22
C ALA A 207 -1.45 1.87 10.08
N VAL A 208 -0.33 1.20 9.82
CA VAL A 208 -0.23 0.14 8.81
C VAL A 208 -0.02 -1.19 9.53
N ASN A 209 -1.03 -2.03 9.49
CA ASN A 209 -1.00 -3.36 10.07
C ASN A 209 -0.40 -4.38 9.10
N GLY A 210 0.09 -5.49 9.66
CA GLY A 210 0.78 -6.51 8.90
C GLY A 210 2.24 -6.14 8.62
N SER A 211 3.13 -7.07 8.87
CA SER A 211 4.54 -6.92 8.54
C SER A 211 5.07 -8.22 7.94
N LYS A 212 5.85 -8.09 6.87
CA LYS A 212 6.59 -9.19 6.27
C LYS A 212 8.08 -8.88 6.40
N SER A 213 8.82 -9.76 7.08
CA SER A 213 10.28 -9.68 7.08
C SER A 213 10.79 -10.00 5.68
N LEU A 214 11.60 -9.14 5.13
CA LEU A 214 12.28 -9.34 3.87
C LEU A 214 13.66 -9.95 4.13
N ARG A 215 14.23 -10.57 3.11
CA ARG A 215 15.55 -11.19 3.23
C ARG A 215 16.62 -10.21 3.71
N TYR A 216 16.58 -8.97 3.24
CA TYR A 216 17.36 -7.80 3.67
C TYR A 216 16.72 -6.53 3.11
N GLY A 217 17.22 -5.35 3.45
CA GLY A 217 16.80 -4.06 2.88
C GLY A 217 17.34 -3.84 1.48
N GLU A 218 17.76 -2.61 1.13
CA GLU A 218 18.42 -2.36 -0.16
C GLU A 218 19.72 -3.13 -0.28
N ASN A 219 20.45 -3.30 0.83
CA ASN A 219 21.74 -3.97 0.88
C ASN A 219 21.72 -5.15 1.87
N PRO A 220 22.55 -6.19 1.66
CA PRO A 220 22.54 -7.42 2.47
C PRO A 220 22.79 -7.23 3.97
N HIS A 221 23.46 -6.17 4.38
CA HIS A 221 23.72 -5.86 5.79
C HIS A 221 22.57 -5.11 6.48
N GLN A 222 21.56 -4.66 5.73
CA GLN A 222 20.42 -3.92 6.25
C GLN A 222 19.23 -4.85 6.46
N LYS A 223 18.57 -4.78 7.63
CA LYS A 223 17.30 -5.46 7.84
C LYS A 223 16.20 -4.71 7.09
N GLY A 224 15.34 -5.45 6.39
CA GLY A 224 14.21 -4.91 5.65
C GLY A 224 12.88 -5.52 6.10
N PHE A 225 11.84 -4.72 6.10
CA PHE A 225 10.47 -5.12 6.39
C PHE A 225 9.53 -4.43 5.40
N TYR A 226 8.49 -5.12 5.01
CA TYR A 226 7.35 -4.53 4.32
C TYR A 226 6.17 -4.48 5.27
N PHE A 227 5.54 -3.34 5.39
CA PHE A 227 4.29 -3.14 6.13
C PHE A 227 3.18 -2.88 5.14
N GLY A 228 2.09 -3.61 5.24
CA GLY A 228 0.94 -3.53 4.35
C GLY A 228 0.44 -4.91 3.91
N ASP A 229 -0.65 -4.91 3.15
CA ASP A 229 -1.25 -6.10 2.57
C ASP A 229 -0.87 -6.23 1.09
N PHE A 230 0.22 -6.96 0.82
CA PHE A 230 0.68 -7.22 -0.55
C PHE A 230 -0.34 -8.09 -1.32
N ASP A 231 -0.98 -9.02 -0.62
CA ASP A 231 -1.91 -9.96 -1.23
C ASP A 231 -3.25 -9.30 -1.63
N ALA A 232 -3.59 -8.15 -1.02
CA ALA A 232 -4.71 -7.34 -1.51
C ALA A 232 -4.46 -6.78 -2.92
N MET A 233 -3.20 -6.49 -3.27
CA MET A 233 -2.81 -5.88 -4.54
C MET A 233 -2.40 -6.91 -5.59
N PHE A 234 -1.77 -8.01 -5.19
CA PHE A 234 -1.20 -8.99 -6.11
C PHE A 234 -1.50 -10.43 -5.68
N THR A 235 -1.53 -11.32 -6.67
CA THR A 235 -1.43 -12.77 -6.44
C THR A 235 -0.12 -13.27 -7.04
N GLN A 236 0.77 -13.79 -6.21
CA GLN A 236 2.02 -14.40 -6.70
C GLN A 236 1.76 -15.84 -7.16
N LEU A 237 1.90 -16.09 -8.46
CA LEU A 237 1.68 -17.39 -9.08
C LEU A 237 2.93 -18.27 -9.12
N HIS A 238 4.13 -17.67 -9.06
CA HIS A 238 5.40 -18.38 -9.22
C HIS A 238 6.58 -17.55 -8.71
N GLY A 239 7.72 -18.23 -8.51
CA GLY A 239 9.03 -17.64 -8.31
C GLY A 239 9.47 -17.53 -6.86
N LYS A 240 10.59 -16.85 -6.66
CA LYS A 240 11.21 -16.60 -5.35
C LYS A 240 10.42 -15.55 -4.55
N GLU A 241 10.74 -15.40 -3.27
CA GLU A 241 10.26 -14.29 -2.46
C GLU A 241 10.67 -12.94 -3.04
N ILE A 242 9.76 -11.98 -2.94
CA ILE A 242 9.95 -10.61 -3.40
C ILE A 242 10.91 -9.90 -2.44
N SER A 243 11.93 -9.25 -3.00
CA SER A 243 12.93 -8.50 -2.23
C SER A 243 12.49 -7.05 -2.02
N TYR A 244 13.21 -6.35 -1.12
CA TYR A 244 13.04 -4.91 -0.91
C TYR A 244 13.18 -4.12 -2.23
N ASN A 245 14.24 -4.38 -3.00
CA ASN A 245 14.47 -3.69 -4.28
C ASN A 245 13.40 -4.04 -5.32
N ASN A 246 12.91 -5.29 -5.33
CA ASN A 246 11.78 -5.63 -6.21
C ASN A 246 10.52 -4.83 -5.86
N LEU A 247 10.22 -4.62 -4.56
CA LEU A 247 9.06 -3.81 -4.15
C LEU A 247 9.16 -2.36 -4.63
N LEU A 248 10.35 -1.75 -4.58
CA LEU A 248 10.58 -0.40 -5.11
C LEU A 248 10.34 -0.34 -6.62
N ASP A 249 10.89 -1.31 -7.37
CA ASP A 249 10.71 -1.38 -8.81
C ASP A 249 9.25 -1.71 -9.20
N ILE A 250 8.56 -2.56 -8.43
CA ILE A 250 7.13 -2.87 -8.61
C ILE A 250 6.28 -1.60 -8.40
N ASP A 251 6.51 -0.85 -7.32
CA ASP A 251 5.79 0.41 -7.06
C ASP A 251 5.97 1.39 -8.23
N ALA A 252 7.22 1.58 -8.70
CA ALA A 252 7.50 2.46 -9.82
C ALA A 252 6.84 1.97 -11.13
N ALA A 253 6.87 0.65 -11.39
CA ALA A 253 6.28 0.05 -12.58
C ALA A 253 4.74 0.18 -12.61
N VAL A 254 4.09 -0.06 -11.48
CA VAL A 254 2.63 0.05 -11.32
C VAL A 254 2.17 1.49 -11.47
N ASN A 255 2.86 2.43 -10.83
CA ASN A 255 2.50 3.84 -10.97
C ASN A 255 2.60 4.32 -12.41
N LEU A 256 3.63 3.88 -13.16
CA LEU A 256 3.80 4.26 -14.56
C LEU A 256 2.76 3.61 -15.49
N ILE A 257 2.51 2.30 -15.35
CA ILE A 257 1.58 1.60 -16.24
C ILE A 257 0.13 2.07 -16.07
N ASN A 258 -0.25 2.53 -14.88
CA ASN A 258 -1.59 3.02 -14.59
C ASN A 258 -1.94 4.33 -15.32
N ASP A 259 -0.96 5.06 -15.86
CA ASP A 259 -1.21 6.25 -16.70
C ASP A 259 -1.57 5.91 -18.15
N PHE A 260 -1.59 4.63 -18.52
CA PHE A 260 -1.83 4.19 -19.91
C PHE A 260 -3.10 3.37 -20.04
N ASP A 261 -4.04 3.83 -20.88
CA ASP A 261 -5.27 3.10 -21.23
C ASP A 261 -5.07 2.16 -22.43
N GLU A 262 -4.17 2.51 -23.34
CA GLU A 262 -3.83 1.72 -24.53
C GLU A 262 -2.94 0.52 -24.16
N THR A 263 -2.89 -0.49 -25.03
CA THR A 263 -2.05 -1.68 -24.80
C THR A 263 -0.58 -1.25 -24.71
N THR A 264 -0.02 -1.33 -23.51
CA THR A 264 1.31 -0.82 -23.18
C THR A 264 2.13 -1.87 -22.45
N PHE A 265 3.42 -1.91 -22.77
CA PHE A 265 4.41 -2.73 -22.09
C PHE A 265 5.55 -1.86 -21.55
N VAL A 266 5.86 -2.03 -20.26
CA VAL A 266 6.92 -1.28 -19.54
C VAL A 266 7.98 -2.24 -19.04
N ILE A 267 9.23 -1.86 -19.21
CA ILE A 267 10.40 -2.51 -18.62
C ILE A 267 11.06 -1.54 -17.68
N MET A 268 11.00 -1.87 -16.37
CA MET A 268 11.50 -1.03 -15.28
C MET A 268 12.83 -1.57 -14.75
N LYS A 269 13.76 -0.69 -14.48
CA LYS A 269 15.04 -1.02 -13.84
C LYS A 269 15.47 0.11 -12.92
N HIS A 270 15.70 -0.21 -11.64
CA HIS A 270 16.11 0.77 -10.62
C HIS A 270 15.21 2.02 -10.60
N ASN A 271 13.89 1.78 -10.52
CA ASN A 271 12.83 2.78 -10.46
C ASN A 271 12.71 3.71 -11.69
N ASN A 272 13.37 3.38 -12.82
CA ASN A 272 13.25 4.12 -14.06
C ASN A 272 12.90 3.19 -15.22
N ALA A 273 12.09 3.66 -16.15
CA ALA A 273 11.79 2.91 -17.35
C ALA A 273 13.00 2.87 -18.27
N CYS A 274 13.49 1.68 -18.59
CA CYS A 274 14.52 1.47 -19.63
C CYS A 274 13.90 1.07 -20.96
N GLY A 275 12.65 0.61 -20.99
CA GLY A 275 11.87 0.31 -22.16
C GLY A 275 10.39 0.55 -21.92
N LEU A 276 9.72 1.17 -22.87
CA LEU A 276 8.28 1.38 -22.85
C LEU A 276 7.76 1.58 -24.27
N ALA A 277 6.66 0.90 -24.59
CA ALA A 277 5.98 1.12 -25.86
C ALA A 277 4.50 0.76 -25.79
N SER A 278 3.69 1.48 -26.57
CA SER A 278 2.29 1.19 -26.79
C SER A 278 2.05 0.73 -28.22
N ARG A 279 1.38 -0.42 -28.41
CA ARG A 279 1.04 -0.99 -29.72
C ARG A 279 -0.34 -1.65 -29.64
N GLU A 280 -0.94 -1.95 -30.81
CA GLU A 280 -2.20 -2.69 -30.86
C GLU A 280 -2.05 -4.11 -30.28
N LYS A 281 -0.95 -4.79 -30.63
CA LYS A 281 -0.65 -6.14 -30.14
C LYS A 281 0.37 -6.09 -29.02
N LEU A 282 0.15 -6.88 -27.97
CA LEU A 282 1.02 -6.89 -26.81
C LEU A 282 2.44 -7.36 -27.14
N VAL A 283 2.59 -8.36 -27.98
CA VAL A 283 3.91 -8.85 -28.42
C VAL A 283 4.71 -7.75 -29.15
N ASP A 284 4.05 -6.91 -29.95
CA ASP A 284 4.70 -5.80 -30.63
C ASP A 284 5.07 -4.68 -29.64
N ALA A 285 4.23 -4.44 -28.63
CA ALA A 285 4.54 -3.52 -27.54
C ALA A 285 5.78 -3.99 -26.77
N PHE A 286 5.84 -5.27 -26.41
CA PHE A 286 7.01 -5.85 -25.74
C PHE A 286 8.29 -5.71 -26.58
N ASN A 287 8.24 -6.10 -27.84
CA ASN A 287 9.40 -6.03 -28.74
C ASN A 287 9.90 -4.59 -28.93
N ALA A 288 8.98 -3.64 -29.08
CA ALA A 288 9.31 -2.22 -29.18
C ALA A 288 9.90 -1.68 -27.86
N ALA A 289 9.31 -2.03 -26.70
CA ALA A 289 9.84 -1.65 -25.40
C ALA A 289 11.25 -2.21 -25.18
N LEU A 290 11.49 -3.48 -25.50
CA LEU A 290 12.80 -4.11 -25.40
C LEU A 290 13.84 -3.46 -26.31
N ALA A 291 13.44 -3.02 -27.50
CA ALA A 291 14.34 -2.37 -28.46
C ALA A 291 14.88 -1.02 -27.95
N GLY A 292 14.20 -0.34 -27.04
CA GLY A 292 14.65 0.93 -26.46
C GLY A 292 15.99 0.81 -25.74
N ASP A 293 16.13 -0.22 -24.87
CA ASP A 293 17.37 -0.52 -24.14
C ASP A 293 17.42 -2.02 -23.81
N PRO A 294 17.85 -2.85 -24.74
CA PRO A 294 17.89 -4.31 -24.52
C PRO A 294 18.92 -4.74 -23.46
N VAL A 295 19.92 -3.90 -23.18
CA VAL A 295 20.95 -4.19 -22.18
C VAL A 295 20.41 -4.01 -20.77
N SER A 296 19.80 -2.87 -20.48
CA SER A 296 19.23 -2.58 -19.15
C SER A 296 17.99 -3.44 -18.83
N ALA A 297 17.27 -3.93 -19.85
CA ALA A 297 16.14 -4.82 -19.69
C ALA A 297 16.47 -6.13 -18.96
N PHE A 298 17.72 -6.57 -19.02
CA PHE A 298 18.19 -7.78 -18.35
C PHE A 298 18.02 -7.69 -16.83
N GLY A 299 17.19 -8.59 -16.25
CA GLY A 299 16.88 -8.64 -14.82
C GLY A 299 15.94 -7.52 -14.34
N GLY A 300 15.18 -6.91 -15.23
CA GLY A 300 14.20 -5.88 -14.91
C GLY A 300 12.86 -6.42 -14.40
N VAL A 301 12.00 -5.49 -13.99
CA VAL A 301 10.57 -5.69 -13.72
C VAL A 301 9.79 -5.34 -14.98
N HIS A 302 9.03 -6.28 -15.49
CA HIS A 302 8.23 -6.18 -16.69
C HIS A 302 6.76 -6.08 -16.32
N VAL A 303 6.07 -5.03 -16.74
CA VAL A 303 4.65 -4.83 -16.45
C VAL A 303 3.87 -4.45 -17.71
N THR A 304 2.64 -4.94 -17.78
CA THR A 304 1.67 -4.57 -18.82
C THR A 304 0.28 -4.42 -18.23
N ASN A 305 -0.55 -3.63 -18.92
CA ASN A 305 -1.97 -3.45 -18.59
C ASN A 305 -2.90 -4.41 -19.38
N ARG A 306 -2.35 -5.44 -20.01
CA ARG A 306 -3.11 -6.48 -20.73
C ARG A 306 -2.71 -7.88 -20.28
N GLU A 307 -3.62 -8.85 -20.49
CA GLU A 307 -3.30 -10.25 -20.29
C GLU A 307 -2.15 -10.70 -21.18
N ILE A 308 -1.16 -11.39 -20.62
CA ILE A 308 -0.02 -11.91 -21.37
C ILE A 308 -0.43 -13.21 -22.06
N ASP A 309 -0.33 -13.20 -23.40
CA ASP A 309 -0.58 -14.35 -24.27
C ASP A 309 0.69 -15.18 -24.53
N ALA A 310 0.53 -16.33 -25.18
CA ALA A 310 1.62 -17.23 -25.52
C ALA A 310 2.66 -16.58 -26.44
N ALA A 311 2.24 -15.76 -27.40
CA ALA A 311 3.14 -15.11 -28.33
C ALA A 311 4.07 -14.12 -27.62
N THR A 312 3.52 -13.31 -26.73
CA THR A 312 4.27 -12.38 -25.89
C THR A 312 5.21 -13.13 -24.93
N ALA A 313 4.71 -14.22 -24.29
CA ALA A 313 5.49 -15.02 -23.35
C ALA A 313 6.71 -15.68 -24.03
N VAL A 314 6.59 -16.12 -25.27
CA VAL A 314 7.72 -16.67 -26.05
C VAL A 314 8.83 -15.65 -26.22
N GLU A 315 8.51 -14.42 -26.60
CA GLU A 315 9.48 -13.34 -26.75
C GLU A 315 10.09 -12.95 -25.39
N MET A 316 9.26 -12.78 -24.36
CA MET A 316 9.70 -12.47 -23.00
C MET A 316 10.65 -13.55 -22.44
N ASN A 317 10.45 -14.82 -22.78
CA ASN A 317 11.28 -15.91 -22.27
C ASN A 317 12.72 -15.92 -22.83
N LYS A 318 12.99 -15.17 -23.88
CA LYS A 318 14.34 -14.98 -24.45
C LYS A 318 15.22 -14.07 -23.58
N VAL A 319 14.60 -13.26 -22.70
CA VAL A 319 15.29 -12.30 -21.84
C VAL A 319 15.23 -12.80 -20.39
N PHE A 320 16.27 -12.53 -19.61
CA PHE A 320 16.23 -12.75 -18.17
C PHE A 320 15.37 -11.65 -17.52
N ILE A 321 14.21 -12.05 -16.98
CA ILE A 321 13.24 -11.21 -16.30
C ILE A 321 13.16 -11.62 -14.85
N GLU A 322 13.26 -10.67 -13.94
CA GLU A 322 13.16 -10.94 -12.51
C GLU A 322 11.71 -11.00 -12.04
N VAL A 323 10.89 -10.04 -12.43
CA VAL A 323 9.47 -9.93 -12.07
C VAL A 323 8.62 -9.65 -13.30
N CYS A 324 7.54 -10.39 -13.47
CA CYS A 324 6.49 -10.15 -14.47
C CYS A 324 5.20 -9.75 -13.76
N ILE A 325 4.53 -8.71 -14.24
CA ILE A 325 3.27 -8.18 -13.68
C ILE A 325 2.28 -7.98 -14.82
N ALA A 326 1.09 -8.55 -14.69
CA ALA A 326 -0.01 -8.37 -15.64
C ALA A 326 -1.35 -8.56 -14.93
N PRO A 327 -2.48 -8.08 -15.48
CA PRO A 327 -3.81 -8.38 -14.96
C PRO A 327 -4.20 -9.85 -15.13
N GLY A 328 -3.55 -10.58 -16.03
CA GLY A 328 -3.78 -12.00 -16.28
C GLY A 328 -2.71 -12.61 -17.17
N TYR A 329 -2.77 -13.93 -17.32
CA TYR A 329 -1.89 -14.74 -18.16
C TYR A 329 -2.70 -15.88 -18.73
N THR A 330 -2.54 -16.19 -20.03
CA THR A 330 -3.10 -17.45 -20.55
C THR A 330 -2.34 -18.66 -19.97
N ASP A 331 -2.97 -19.84 -19.96
CA ASP A 331 -2.34 -21.06 -19.43
C ASP A 331 -1.03 -21.40 -20.17
N GLU A 332 -1.01 -21.20 -21.48
CA GLU A 332 0.17 -21.40 -22.31
C GLU A 332 1.29 -20.40 -21.96
N ALA A 333 0.94 -19.12 -21.75
CA ALA A 333 1.90 -18.09 -21.33
C ALA A 333 2.51 -18.45 -19.96
N LEU A 334 1.67 -18.89 -19.01
CA LEU A 334 2.15 -19.34 -17.68
C LEU A 334 3.10 -20.52 -17.79
N ALA A 335 2.77 -21.52 -18.63
CA ALA A 335 3.63 -22.68 -18.83
C ALA A 335 5.03 -22.29 -19.36
N ILE A 336 5.08 -21.29 -20.27
CA ILE A 336 6.34 -20.76 -20.82
C ILE A 336 7.11 -19.98 -19.74
N LEU A 337 6.46 -19.05 -19.06
CA LEU A 337 7.12 -18.17 -18.10
C LEU A 337 7.61 -18.89 -16.86
N LYS A 338 6.91 -19.92 -16.40
CA LYS A 338 7.29 -20.77 -15.24
C LYS A 338 8.52 -21.66 -15.49
N GLN A 339 9.02 -21.78 -16.72
CA GLN A 339 10.26 -22.51 -17.01
C GLN A 339 11.48 -21.93 -16.27
N LYS A 340 11.44 -20.68 -15.87
CA LYS A 340 12.50 -20.04 -15.07
C LYS A 340 12.11 -20.05 -13.58
N LYS A 341 12.68 -21.00 -12.82
CA LYS A 341 12.34 -21.31 -11.41
C LYS A 341 12.21 -20.09 -10.51
N ASN A 342 13.07 -19.09 -10.65
CA ASN A 342 13.15 -17.95 -9.75
C ASN A 342 12.38 -16.71 -10.25
N ARG A 343 11.84 -16.73 -11.48
CA ARG A 343 11.07 -15.63 -12.05
C ARG A 343 9.81 -15.42 -11.22
N VAL A 344 9.63 -14.22 -10.68
CA VAL A 344 8.42 -13.85 -9.96
C VAL A 344 7.33 -13.52 -10.97
N ILE A 345 6.16 -14.14 -10.83
CA ILE A 345 4.99 -13.90 -11.69
C ILE A 345 3.85 -13.42 -10.80
N LEU A 346 3.39 -12.20 -11.04
CA LEU A 346 2.35 -11.52 -10.29
C LEU A 346 1.13 -11.25 -11.15
N VAL A 347 -0.05 -11.63 -10.67
CA VAL A 347 -1.31 -11.09 -11.18
C VAL A 347 -1.62 -9.82 -10.42
N MET A 348 -1.74 -8.72 -11.13
CA MET A 348 -2.16 -7.43 -10.59
C MET A 348 -3.69 -7.42 -10.48
N LYS A 349 -4.19 -7.17 -9.28
CA LYS A 349 -5.62 -7.02 -8.99
C LYS A 349 -6.07 -5.60 -9.27
N ASP A 350 -7.38 -5.38 -9.27
CA ASP A 350 -7.92 -4.01 -9.23
C ASP A 350 -7.73 -3.43 -7.81
N PHE A 351 -6.93 -2.39 -7.69
CA PHE A 351 -6.70 -1.66 -6.44
C PHE A 351 -6.38 -0.19 -6.71
N LYS A 352 -6.64 0.63 -5.70
CA LYS A 352 -6.25 2.03 -5.72
C LYS A 352 -4.97 2.22 -4.91
N VAL A 353 -3.97 2.86 -5.52
CA VAL A 353 -2.79 3.33 -4.77
C VAL A 353 -3.19 4.42 -3.78
N PRO A 354 -2.56 4.49 -2.59
CA PRO A 354 -2.84 5.55 -1.63
C PRO A 354 -2.69 6.95 -2.25
N ALA A 355 -3.61 7.86 -1.92
CA ALA A 355 -3.60 9.22 -2.47
C ALA A 355 -2.39 10.03 -2.00
N ILE A 356 -1.82 9.69 -0.85
CA ILE A 356 -0.67 10.38 -0.25
C ILE A 356 0.59 9.52 -0.30
N GLN A 357 1.73 10.20 -0.35
CA GLN A 357 3.07 9.61 -0.20
C GLN A 357 3.73 10.16 1.06
N CYS A 358 4.37 9.27 1.81
CA CYS A 358 5.15 9.63 2.99
C CYS A 358 6.60 9.17 2.80
N ARG A 359 7.55 10.07 3.07
CA ARG A 359 8.98 9.80 3.00
C ARG A 359 9.66 10.28 4.28
N THR A 360 10.44 9.42 4.91
CA THR A 360 11.27 9.82 6.06
C THR A 360 12.40 10.75 5.59
N VAL A 361 12.62 11.81 6.33
CA VAL A 361 13.70 12.78 6.08
C VAL A 361 14.20 13.34 7.41
N LEU A 362 15.50 13.42 7.57
CA LEU A 362 16.11 13.88 8.82
C LEU A 362 15.51 13.16 10.04
N ASN A 363 14.92 13.87 10.98
CA ASN A 363 14.23 13.36 12.17
C ASN A 363 12.70 13.39 12.05
N GLY A 364 12.16 13.54 10.82
CA GLY A 364 10.72 13.68 10.57
C GLY A 364 10.30 12.96 9.30
N ALA A 365 9.19 13.41 8.72
CA ALA A 365 8.65 12.91 7.48
C ALA A 365 8.14 14.05 6.59
N LEU A 366 8.29 13.87 5.27
CA LEU A 366 7.60 14.67 4.27
C LEU A 366 6.38 13.87 3.79
N VAL A 367 5.25 14.56 3.72
CA VAL A 367 4.00 14.01 3.21
C VAL A 367 3.51 14.90 2.09
N GLN A 368 3.07 14.30 1.00
CA GLN A 368 2.50 15.01 -0.15
C GLN A 368 1.43 14.16 -0.82
N GLU A 369 0.58 14.78 -1.59
CA GLU A 369 -0.29 14.08 -2.53
C GLU A 369 0.53 13.41 -3.63
N ARG A 370 0.04 12.28 -4.16
CA ARG A 370 0.62 11.70 -5.36
C ARG A 370 0.35 12.60 -6.55
N ASP A 371 1.35 12.70 -7.43
CA ASP A 371 1.17 13.31 -8.74
C ASP A 371 0.34 12.37 -9.64
N THR A 372 -0.96 12.59 -9.65
CA THR A 372 -1.93 11.80 -10.45
C THR A 372 -2.36 12.52 -11.73
N HIS A 373 -1.87 13.75 -11.95
CA HIS A 373 -2.24 14.51 -13.16
C HIS A 373 -1.62 13.86 -14.39
N VAL A 374 -2.44 13.66 -15.42
CA VAL A 374 -2.04 13.18 -16.75
C VAL A 374 -2.64 14.14 -17.75
N GLU A 375 -1.80 14.82 -18.50
CA GLU A 375 -2.22 15.83 -19.45
C GLU A 375 -3.01 15.24 -20.60
N THR A 376 -3.99 16.02 -21.04
CA THR A 376 -4.81 15.75 -22.21
C THR A 376 -4.36 16.61 -23.41
N PRO A 377 -4.74 16.26 -24.65
CA PRO A 377 -4.44 17.10 -25.83
C PRO A 377 -4.96 18.54 -25.68
N GLU A 378 -6.08 18.76 -24.99
CA GLU A 378 -6.74 20.05 -24.81
C GLU A 378 -5.97 20.98 -23.86
N GLU A 379 -5.15 20.43 -22.97
CA GLU A 379 -4.31 21.18 -22.02
C GLU A 379 -3.00 21.66 -22.65
N LEU A 380 -2.65 21.15 -23.84
CA LEU A 380 -1.40 21.54 -24.52
C LEU A 380 -1.50 22.96 -25.10
N GLN A 381 -0.67 23.86 -24.59
CA GLN A 381 -0.58 25.23 -25.09
C GLN A 381 0.50 25.31 -26.17
N GLN A 382 0.07 25.53 -27.41
CA GLN A 382 1.01 25.77 -28.53
C GLN A 382 1.72 27.10 -28.32
N CYS A 383 3.06 27.09 -28.26
CA CYS A 383 3.88 28.27 -28.04
C CYS A 383 4.65 28.75 -29.25
N THR A 384 4.68 27.94 -30.33
CA THR A 384 5.46 28.20 -31.54
C THR A 384 4.57 28.39 -32.77
N THR A 385 5.11 29.02 -33.82
CA THR A 385 4.42 29.22 -35.11
C THR A 385 4.18 27.89 -35.85
N LYS A 386 5.14 26.95 -35.74
CA LYS A 386 4.92 25.57 -36.21
C LYS A 386 4.07 24.83 -35.16
N GLY A 387 2.91 24.34 -35.58
CA GLY A 387 2.06 23.51 -34.78
C GLY A 387 2.55 22.06 -34.72
N VAL A 388 2.10 21.32 -33.70
CA VAL A 388 2.30 19.87 -33.58
C VAL A 388 1.27 19.12 -34.45
N THR A 389 1.68 18.01 -35.05
CA THR A 389 0.74 17.11 -35.77
C THR A 389 0.03 16.20 -34.76
N PRO A 390 -1.10 15.55 -35.09
CA PRO A 390 -1.76 14.60 -34.21
C PRO A 390 -0.86 13.45 -33.72
N GLU A 391 0.04 12.98 -34.60
CA GLU A 391 1.02 11.93 -34.27
C GLU A 391 2.05 12.46 -33.24
N GLN A 392 2.51 13.71 -33.42
CA GLN A 392 3.40 14.36 -32.49
C GLN A 392 2.72 14.62 -31.14
N VAL A 393 1.45 15.00 -31.10
CA VAL A 393 0.68 15.13 -29.85
C VAL A 393 0.65 13.81 -29.10
N ALA A 394 0.36 12.70 -29.78
CA ALA A 394 0.35 11.38 -29.17
C ALA A 394 1.72 10.98 -28.59
N ASP A 395 2.81 11.25 -29.33
CA ASP A 395 4.17 10.96 -28.90
C ASP A 395 4.62 11.89 -27.76
N LEU A 396 4.25 13.16 -27.76
CA LEU A 396 4.56 14.13 -26.72
C LEU A 396 3.87 13.77 -25.39
N LEU A 397 2.57 13.45 -25.43
CA LEU A 397 1.84 12.98 -24.25
C LEU A 397 2.38 11.65 -23.74
N PHE A 398 2.72 10.72 -24.63
CA PHE A 398 3.40 9.48 -24.26
C PHE A 398 4.72 9.76 -23.54
N ALA A 399 5.58 10.62 -24.11
CA ALA A 399 6.87 10.98 -23.51
C ALA A 399 6.70 11.72 -22.17
N ASN A 400 5.67 12.56 -22.05
CA ASN A 400 5.37 13.30 -20.83
C ASN A 400 4.96 12.37 -19.67
N LYS A 401 4.16 11.32 -19.93
CA LYS A 401 3.86 10.27 -18.96
C LYS A 401 5.14 9.57 -18.48
N VAL A 402 6.09 9.30 -19.36
CA VAL A 402 7.36 8.65 -18.98
C VAL A 402 8.23 9.58 -18.13
N VAL A 403 8.33 10.86 -18.52
CA VAL A 403 9.18 11.82 -17.78
C VAL A 403 8.63 12.10 -16.39
N LYS A 404 7.31 12.15 -16.22
CA LYS A 404 6.62 12.26 -14.91
C LYS A 404 7.07 11.17 -13.93
N HIS A 405 7.31 9.95 -14.40
CA HIS A 405 7.75 8.83 -13.57
C HIS A 405 9.27 8.66 -13.51
N SER A 406 10.03 9.52 -14.15
CA SER A 406 11.49 9.49 -14.19
C SER A 406 12.12 10.35 -13.09
N LYS A 407 13.26 9.92 -12.53
CA LYS A 407 13.97 10.71 -11.51
C LYS A 407 14.52 12.02 -12.10
N SER A 408 14.23 13.14 -11.45
CA SER A 408 14.70 14.47 -11.87
C SER A 408 16.22 14.68 -11.70
N ASN A 409 16.89 15.53 -12.52
CA ASN A 409 16.35 16.09 -13.76
C ASN A 409 16.26 15.00 -14.80
N SER A 410 15.20 15.02 -15.62
CA SER A 410 15.00 14.00 -16.63
C SER A 410 14.57 14.58 -17.99
N ILE A 411 15.05 13.92 -19.05
CA ILE A 411 14.66 14.12 -20.44
C ILE A 411 14.29 12.77 -21.03
N VAL A 412 13.19 12.73 -21.75
CA VAL A 412 12.69 11.55 -22.49
C VAL A 412 12.62 11.86 -23.97
N LEU A 413 13.21 10.98 -24.77
CA LEU A 413 13.10 10.98 -26.23
C LEU A 413 12.17 9.84 -26.66
N ALA A 414 11.14 10.15 -27.43
CA ALA A 414 10.16 9.17 -27.89
C ALA A 414 9.80 9.36 -29.38
N LYS A 415 9.33 8.28 -30.00
CA LYS A 415 8.79 8.28 -31.33
C LYS A 415 7.86 7.10 -31.53
N ASN A 416 6.74 7.32 -32.21
CA ASN A 416 5.73 6.30 -32.50
C ASN A 416 5.30 5.57 -31.18
N LYS A 417 5.05 6.32 -30.12
CA LYS A 417 4.71 5.77 -28.78
C LYS A 417 5.68 4.68 -28.32
N MET A 418 6.96 4.94 -28.46
CA MET A 418 8.07 4.12 -27.99
C MET A 418 9.09 5.02 -27.31
N LEU A 419 9.50 4.66 -26.10
CA LEU A 419 10.66 5.24 -25.43
C LEU A 419 11.93 4.87 -26.21
N ILE A 420 12.53 5.86 -26.86
CA ILE A 420 13.82 5.69 -27.57
C ILE A 420 14.97 5.69 -26.57
N ALA A 421 15.01 6.70 -25.72
CA ALA A 421 16.01 6.84 -24.66
C ALA A 421 15.56 7.85 -23.61
N SER A 422 16.15 7.77 -22.43
CA SER A 422 15.98 8.75 -21.37
C SER A 422 17.32 9.03 -20.68
N GLY A 423 17.49 10.28 -20.26
CA GLY A 423 18.51 10.67 -19.27
C GLY A 423 17.79 11.04 -17.98
N VAL A 424 18.19 10.45 -16.87
CA VAL A 424 17.44 10.51 -15.61
C VAL A 424 18.38 10.71 -14.41
N GLY A 425 17.92 11.48 -13.41
CA GLY A 425 18.64 11.68 -12.16
C GLY A 425 19.89 12.56 -12.29
N GLU A 426 19.93 13.39 -13.32
CA GLU A 426 21.09 14.24 -13.59
C GLU A 426 21.04 15.57 -12.84
N THR A 427 22.21 16.13 -12.51
CA THR A 427 22.30 17.41 -11.83
C THR A 427 22.00 18.59 -12.74
N SER A 428 22.13 18.43 -14.06
CA SER A 428 21.73 19.41 -15.05
C SER A 428 20.81 18.78 -16.10
N ARG A 429 19.88 19.58 -16.63
CA ARG A 429 18.95 19.13 -17.68
C ARG A 429 19.66 18.89 -19.02
N VAL A 430 20.69 19.68 -19.30
CA VAL A 430 21.50 19.50 -20.51
C VAL A 430 22.29 18.19 -20.47
N ASP A 431 22.73 17.75 -19.31
CA ASP A 431 23.41 16.46 -19.17
C ASP A 431 22.41 15.30 -19.32
N ALA A 432 21.21 15.43 -18.77
CA ALA A 432 20.13 14.47 -18.99
C ALA A 432 19.83 14.30 -20.50
N LEU A 433 19.75 15.41 -21.24
CA LEU A 433 19.57 15.34 -22.68
C LEU A 433 20.74 14.67 -23.40
N LYS A 434 21.98 15.05 -23.08
CA LYS A 434 23.17 14.45 -23.69
C LYS A 434 23.25 12.93 -23.46
N HIS A 435 22.94 12.48 -22.24
CA HIS A 435 22.89 11.05 -21.91
C HIS A 435 21.78 10.33 -22.68
N ALA A 436 20.60 10.95 -22.82
CA ALA A 436 19.52 10.39 -23.66
C ALA A 436 19.94 10.24 -25.11
N ILE A 437 20.59 11.25 -25.70
CA ILE A 437 21.11 11.22 -27.08
C ILE A 437 22.18 10.15 -27.24
N GLU A 438 23.19 10.12 -26.37
CA GLU A 438 24.26 9.12 -26.38
C GLU A 438 23.66 7.70 -26.33
N LYS A 439 22.70 7.47 -25.44
CA LYS A 439 22.02 6.20 -25.32
C LYS A 439 21.25 5.82 -26.59
N ALA A 440 20.54 6.76 -27.19
CA ALA A 440 19.87 6.55 -28.47
C ALA A 440 20.84 6.13 -29.59
N HIS A 441 21.98 6.80 -29.67
CA HIS A 441 23.04 6.45 -30.64
C HIS A 441 23.66 5.08 -30.37
N ASN A 442 23.91 4.73 -29.12
CA ASN A 442 24.49 3.44 -28.74
C ASN A 442 23.59 2.28 -29.18
N PHE A 443 22.28 2.46 -29.16
CA PHE A 443 21.29 1.48 -29.65
C PHE A 443 20.87 1.71 -31.12
N LYS A 444 21.53 2.63 -31.81
CA LYS A 444 21.33 2.95 -33.28
C LYS A 444 19.91 3.43 -33.57
N HIS A 445 19.28 4.11 -32.63
CA HIS A 445 17.99 4.74 -32.85
C HIS A 445 18.15 6.00 -33.71
N ASN A 446 17.20 6.19 -34.63
CA ASN A 446 17.11 7.40 -35.44
C ASN A 446 16.24 8.45 -34.74
N LEU A 447 16.83 9.58 -34.39
CA LEU A 447 16.15 10.69 -33.70
C LEU A 447 15.42 11.66 -34.66
N HIS A 448 15.59 11.53 -35.98
CA HIS A 448 14.83 12.37 -36.91
C HIS A 448 13.33 12.15 -36.78
N GLY A 449 12.58 13.22 -36.48
CA GLY A 449 11.16 13.19 -36.23
C GLY A 449 10.79 12.59 -34.85
N ALA A 450 11.74 12.45 -33.95
CA ALA A 450 11.45 12.16 -32.56
C ALA A 450 10.94 13.38 -31.79
N VAL A 451 10.31 13.14 -30.64
CA VAL A 451 9.87 14.19 -29.72
C VAL A 451 10.69 14.15 -28.43
N MET A 452 10.76 15.29 -27.77
CA MET A 452 11.43 15.45 -26.46
C MET A 452 10.45 15.93 -25.40
N ALA A 453 10.43 15.24 -24.24
CA ALA A 453 9.73 15.68 -23.03
C ALA A 453 10.71 16.01 -21.90
N SER A 454 10.41 17.05 -21.12
CA SER A 454 11.18 17.48 -19.96
C SER A 454 10.30 17.55 -18.72
N ASP A 455 10.79 17.05 -17.58
CA ASP A 455 10.09 17.06 -16.28
C ASP A 455 9.89 18.48 -15.71
N ALA A 456 10.64 19.47 -16.20
CA ALA A 456 10.51 20.90 -15.83
C ALA A 456 10.93 21.80 -17.00
N PHE A 457 10.81 23.12 -16.80
CA PHE A 457 11.16 24.12 -17.82
C PHE A 457 12.65 24.11 -18.19
N PHE A 458 12.94 24.59 -19.41
CA PHE A 458 14.31 24.83 -19.84
C PHE A 458 14.82 26.17 -19.30
N PRO A 459 15.94 26.18 -18.55
CA PRO A 459 16.51 27.44 -18.08
C PRO A 459 17.15 28.27 -19.22
N PHE A 460 17.54 27.61 -20.32
CA PHE A 460 18.17 28.17 -21.52
C PHE A 460 17.70 27.39 -22.76
N ALA A 461 17.92 27.97 -23.95
CA ALA A 461 17.56 27.34 -25.22
C ALA A 461 18.50 26.17 -25.64
N ASP A 462 19.60 25.94 -24.89
CA ASP A 462 20.64 24.97 -25.22
C ASP A 462 20.10 23.52 -25.38
N CYS A 463 19.17 23.10 -24.54
CA CYS A 463 18.54 21.79 -24.66
C CYS A 463 17.77 21.64 -25.99
N VAL A 464 17.01 22.66 -26.36
CA VAL A 464 16.22 22.63 -27.58
C VAL A 464 17.16 22.67 -28.84
N GLU A 465 18.22 23.47 -28.74
CA GLU A 465 19.24 23.55 -29.79
C GLU A 465 19.93 22.20 -30.03
N ILE A 466 20.37 21.55 -28.96
CA ILE A 466 21.04 20.23 -29.03
C ILE A 466 20.08 19.19 -29.59
N ALA A 467 18.85 19.12 -29.05
CA ALA A 467 17.85 18.15 -29.51
C ALA A 467 17.49 18.32 -31.00
N HIS A 468 17.28 19.57 -31.45
CA HIS A 468 16.98 19.85 -32.84
C HIS A 468 18.13 19.44 -33.79
N LYS A 469 19.41 19.67 -33.42
CA LYS A 469 20.57 19.24 -34.21
C LYS A 469 20.62 17.72 -34.41
N GLU A 470 20.05 16.96 -33.50
CA GLU A 470 19.91 15.51 -33.56
C GLU A 470 18.65 15.04 -34.32
N GLY A 471 17.79 15.98 -34.73
CA GLY A 471 16.61 15.72 -35.54
C GLY A 471 15.29 15.63 -34.76
N VAL A 472 15.27 16.07 -33.47
CA VAL A 472 14.02 16.22 -32.72
C VAL A 472 13.19 17.35 -33.32
N ASP A 473 11.92 17.07 -33.62
CA ASP A 473 11.02 17.97 -34.31
C ASP A 473 9.98 18.66 -33.44
N ALA A 474 9.70 18.08 -32.24
CA ALA A 474 8.71 18.64 -31.34
C ALA A 474 9.13 18.45 -29.86
N VAL A 475 8.72 19.39 -29.01
CA VAL A 475 9.11 19.46 -27.60
C VAL A 475 7.89 19.73 -26.71
N ILE A 476 7.82 19.06 -25.57
CA ILE A 476 6.87 19.32 -24.49
C ILE A 476 7.60 19.64 -23.21
N GLN A 477 7.16 20.68 -22.51
CA GLN A 477 7.67 21.12 -21.22
C GLN A 477 6.58 21.86 -20.44
N PRO A 478 6.71 22.06 -19.11
CA PRO A 478 5.72 22.81 -18.34
C PRO A 478 5.71 24.32 -18.62
N GLY A 479 6.80 24.91 -19.06
CA GLY A 479 6.96 26.36 -19.11
C GLY A 479 7.20 26.97 -17.72
N GLY A 480 7.23 28.31 -17.65
CA GLY A 480 7.38 29.07 -16.41
C GLY A 480 8.81 29.59 -16.13
N SER A 481 9.73 29.44 -17.07
CA SER A 481 11.03 30.11 -17.04
C SER A 481 10.90 31.57 -17.47
N VAL A 482 11.62 32.48 -16.80
CA VAL A 482 11.77 33.87 -17.27
C VAL A 482 12.42 33.97 -18.65
N ARG A 483 13.04 32.87 -19.11
CA ARG A 483 13.74 32.76 -20.41
C ARG A 483 13.05 31.82 -21.39
N ASP A 484 11.78 31.46 -21.17
CA ASP A 484 11.01 30.65 -22.12
C ASP A 484 11.01 31.23 -23.52
N GLY A 485 11.00 32.58 -23.65
CA GLY A 485 11.09 33.29 -24.91
C GLY A 485 12.30 32.90 -25.76
N GLU A 486 13.46 32.66 -25.15
CA GLU A 486 14.67 32.24 -25.88
C GLU A 486 14.49 30.87 -26.57
N SER A 487 13.87 29.93 -25.86
CA SER A 487 13.57 28.58 -26.37
C SER A 487 12.50 28.64 -27.45
N ILE A 488 11.46 29.46 -27.26
CA ILE A 488 10.40 29.69 -28.25
C ILE A 488 10.96 30.34 -29.53
N ASP A 489 11.80 31.38 -29.40
CA ASP A 489 12.43 32.07 -30.53
C ASP A 489 13.34 31.13 -31.30
N TYR A 490 14.14 30.32 -30.63
CA TYR A 490 14.93 29.30 -31.29
C TYR A 490 14.05 28.31 -32.09
N CYS A 491 12.98 27.79 -31.47
CA CYS A 491 12.03 26.90 -32.15
C CYS A 491 11.41 27.55 -33.38
N ASN A 492 10.94 28.78 -33.26
CA ASN A 492 10.33 29.53 -34.41
C ASN A 492 11.31 29.73 -35.56
N ASN A 493 12.55 30.08 -35.25
CA ASN A 493 13.59 30.33 -36.25
C ASN A 493 14.06 29.07 -36.96
N ASN A 494 13.89 27.89 -36.33
CA ASN A 494 14.41 26.63 -36.85
C ASN A 494 13.30 25.60 -37.20
N GLY A 495 12.02 26.00 -37.10
CA GLY A 495 10.91 25.14 -37.48
C GLY A 495 10.71 23.92 -36.54
N VAL A 496 11.00 24.06 -35.27
CA VAL A 496 10.68 23.10 -34.20
C VAL A 496 9.34 23.47 -33.59
N ALA A 497 8.47 22.50 -33.32
CA ALA A 497 7.23 22.74 -32.60
C ALA A 497 7.45 22.64 -31.10
N MET A 498 6.82 23.54 -30.30
CA MET A 498 6.85 23.45 -28.84
C MET A 498 5.46 23.65 -28.27
N VAL A 499 5.13 22.79 -27.30
CA VAL A 499 3.92 22.91 -26.49
C VAL A 499 4.30 22.98 -25.02
N MET A 500 3.48 23.70 -24.23
CA MET A 500 3.60 23.80 -22.78
C MET A 500 2.39 23.22 -22.08
N THR A 501 2.61 22.56 -20.92
CA THR A 501 1.54 21.94 -20.13
C THR A 501 1.08 22.78 -18.97
N GLY A 502 1.95 23.64 -18.41
CA GLY A 502 1.72 24.34 -17.15
C GLY A 502 1.95 23.49 -15.90
N TYR A 503 2.16 22.18 -16.04
CA TYR A 503 2.38 21.24 -14.95
C TYR A 503 3.81 20.70 -14.94
N ARG A 504 4.46 20.81 -13.78
CA ARG A 504 5.82 20.30 -13.54
C ARG A 504 5.76 18.96 -12.83
N HIS A 505 6.54 17.98 -13.27
CA HIS A 505 6.57 16.63 -12.74
C HIS A 505 7.90 16.27 -12.08
N PHE A 506 8.32 17.01 -11.05
CA PHE A 506 9.53 16.66 -10.34
C PHE A 506 9.37 15.39 -9.49
N LYS A 507 10.37 14.51 -9.58
CA LYS A 507 10.48 13.27 -8.80
C LYS A 507 11.90 13.12 -8.25
N HIS A 508 12.10 13.43 -6.98
CA HIS A 508 13.40 13.36 -6.29
C HIS A 508 13.64 12.05 -5.53
#